data_44aa76adc9eee5a516a76dec6f9bfb73
#
_entry.id   44aa76adc9eee5a516a76dec6f9bfb73
#
_cell.length_a   1.000
_cell.length_b   1.000
_cell.length_c   1.000
_cell.angle_alpha   90.00
_cell.angle_beta   90.00
_cell.angle_gamma   90.00
#
_symmetry.space_group_name_H-M   'P 1'
#
loop_
_entity.id
_entity.type
_entity.pdbx_description
1 polymer ?
#
loop_
_entity_poly.entity_id
_entity_poly.type
_entity_poly.pdbx_seq_one_letter_code
_entity_poly.pdbx_strand_id
1 'polypeptide(L)'
;MSRYPRFLYRYGTLNANNIDRVRDVIVRSELWLSSPADFNDPFDTAAHVTFDGSVDEMRAWLLAREGAVVGLTPEQKAQRREEMLANPQRLTATVLATFRKHLDAAGVACFTLDPRHLLMWSHYAASHAGIAFQFEPTRCLDTITYAVPVQYSEEYPIVDWLRDPFGGLRATMLRKNPVWSYERESRIFEPNGARSYLPFAPAGLTDIILGCRASAATEQALRQLLAERSALSHPAVKVYRARMHPWAYKVTLSTT
;
A
#
# COMPACT_ATOMS: atom_id res chain seq x y z
N MET A 1 13.55 21.57 -8.66
CA MET A 1 13.65 20.36 -7.80
C MET A 1 12.72 19.30 -8.37
N SER A 2 13.15 18.04 -8.46
CA SER A 2 12.30 16.95 -8.95
C SER A 2 11.05 16.82 -8.07
N ARG A 3 9.87 16.69 -8.68
CA ARG A 3 8.58 16.50 -8.01
C ARG A 3 8.51 15.17 -7.24
N TYR A 4 9.38 14.23 -7.58
CA TYR A 4 9.39 12.86 -7.06
C TYR A 4 10.70 12.56 -6.33
N PRO A 5 10.70 11.67 -5.30
CA PRO A 5 11.93 11.15 -4.73
C PRO A 5 12.74 10.44 -5.82
N ARG A 6 14.06 10.51 -5.74
CA ARG A 6 14.94 9.86 -6.72
C ARG A 6 14.73 8.34 -6.72
N PHE A 7 14.59 7.74 -5.53
CA PHE A 7 14.38 6.31 -5.36
C PHE A 7 13.31 6.04 -4.30
N LEU A 8 12.59 4.95 -4.50
CA LEU A 8 11.69 4.32 -3.54
C LEU A 8 12.16 2.90 -3.28
N TYR A 9 12.00 2.42 -2.05
CA TYR A 9 12.43 1.09 -1.65
C TYR A 9 11.26 0.29 -1.09
N ARG A 10 11.28 -1.03 -1.35
CA ARG A 10 10.33 -1.97 -0.75
C ARG A 10 11.11 -3.13 -0.16
N TYR A 11 10.96 -3.34 1.12
CA TYR A 11 11.54 -4.47 1.83
C TYR A 11 10.73 -5.74 1.61
N GLY A 12 11.38 -6.89 1.62
CA GLY A 12 10.71 -8.17 1.45
C GLY A 12 11.55 -9.34 1.96
N THR A 13 10.88 -10.47 2.10
CA THR A 13 11.50 -11.72 2.46
C THR A 13 11.71 -12.56 1.20
N LEU A 14 12.88 -13.21 1.06
CA LEU A 14 13.14 -14.18 0.01
C LEU A 14 13.50 -15.52 0.63
N ASN A 15 12.53 -16.44 0.61
CA ASN A 15 12.68 -17.82 1.04
C ASN A 15 11.73 -18.74 0.23
N ALA A 16 11.74 -20.02 0.50
CA ALA A 16 10.93 -21.00 -0.23
C ALA A 16 9.42 -20.73 -0.20
N ASN A 17 8.92 -20.11 0.89
CA ASN A 17 7.47 -19.88 1.06
C ASN A 17 6.96 -18.63 0.32
N ASN A 18 7.86 -17.73 -0.08
CA ASN A 18 7.45 -16.46 -0.72
C ASN A 18 8.27 -16.11 -1.97
N ILE A 19 9.01 -17.08 -2.51
CA ILE A 19 9.80 -16.89 -3.74
C ILE A 19 8.93 -16.41 -4.92
N ASP A 20 7.68 -16.84 -5.00
CA ASP A 20 6.78 -16.42 -6.07
C ASP A 20 6.43 -14.94 -5.99
N ARG A 21 6.25 -14.38 -4.78
CA ARG A 21 6.06 -12.93 -4.58
C ARG A 21 7.27 -12.12 -5.02
N VAL A 22 8.46 -12.66 -4.82
CA VAL A 22 9.71 -12.02 -5.27
C VAL A 22 9.88 -12.18 -6.78
N ARG A 23 9.48 -13.33 -7.34
CA ARG A 23 9.44 -13.57 -8.79
C ARG A 23 8.49 -12.58 -9.48
N ASP A 24 7.31 -12.30 -8.89
CA ASP A 24 6.36 -11.33 -9.44
C ASP A 24 7.05 -9.97 -9.62
N VAL A 25 7.81 -9.50 -8.65
CA VAL A 25 8.53 -8.22 -8.73
C VAL A 25 9.70 -8.29 -9.73
N ILE A 26 10.56 -9.31 -9.63
CA ILE A 26 11.80 -9.37 -10.41
C ILE A 26 11.54 -9.76 -11.86
N VAL A 27 10.70 -10.74 -12.09
CA VAL A 27 10.54 -11.38 -13.41
C VAL A 27 9.32 -10.83 -14.13
N ARG A 28 8.16 -10.79 -13.46
CA ARG A 28 6.90 -10.36 -14.08
C ARG A 28 6.71 -8.84 -14.07
N SER A 29 7.51 -8.13 -13.27
CA SER A 29 7.37 -6.68 -13.05
C SER A 29 5.99 -6.30 -12.52
N GLU A 30 5.54 -7.01 -11.49
CA GLU A 30 4.24 -6.83 -10.82
C GLU A 30 4.42 -6.62 -9.32
N LEU A 31 3.67 -5.67 -8.77
CA LEU A 31 3.58 -5.40 -7.35
C LEU A 31 2.32 -6.02 -6.78
N TRP A 32 2.45 -6.80 -5.72
CA TRP A 32 1.29 -7.21 -4.94
C TRP A 32 0.71 -6.04 -4.16
N LEU A 33 -0.58 -5.82 -4.31
CA LEU A 33 -1.39 -4.89 -3.55
C LEU A 33 -2.08 -5.60 -2.40
N SER A 34 -1.72 -5.26 -1.17
CA SER A 34 -2.38 -5.78 0.03
C SER A 34 -3.68 -5.03 0.30
N SER A 35 -4.65 -5.71 0.91
CA SER A 35 -5.80 -5.01 1.51
C SER A 35 -5.36 -4.30 2.79
N PRO A 36 -5.91 -3.13 3.15
CA PRO A 36 -5.76 -2.56 4.48
C PRO A 36 -6.12 -3.50 5.63
N ALA A 37 -7.08 -4.41 5.41
CA ALA A 37 -7.43 -5.44 6.38
C ALA A 37 -6.30 -6.44 6.69
N ASP A 38 -5.28 -6.52 5.83
CA ASP A 38 -4.12 -7.41 5.99
C ASP A 38 -2.92 -6.71 6.65
N PHE A 39 -3.05 -5.44 7.05
CA PHE A 39 -1.95 -4.69 7.67
C PHE A 39 -1.67 -5.21 9.07
N ASN A 40 -0.39 -5.15 9.47
CA ASN A 40 0.08 -5.63 10.77
C ASN A 40 -0.29 -4.71 11.94
N ASP A 41 -0.55 -3.43 11.68
CA ASP A 41 -0.99 -2.46 12.69
C ASP A 41 -2.50 -2.23 12.57
N PRO A 42 -3.31 -2.64 13.57
CA PRO A 42 -4.75 -2.43 13.54
C PRO A 42 -5.18 -0.96 13.62
N PHE A 43 -4.25 -0.06 13.98
CA PHE A 43 -4.48 1.39 13.99
C PHE A 43 -4.18 2.04 12.64
N ASP A 44 -3.45 1.35 11.75
CA ASP A 44 -3.21 1.85 10.39
C ASP A 44 -4.54 1.87 9.62
N THR A 45 -4.73 2.90 8.80
CA THR A 45 -5.99 3.10 8.06
C THR A 45 -7.25 3.21 8.94
N ALA A 46 -7.12 3.59 10.21
CA ALA A 46 -8.24 3.96 11.07
C ALA A 46 -8.70 5.41 10.78
N ALA A 47 -10.00 5.68 10.99
CA ALA A 47 -10.60 7.00 10.79
C ALA A 47 -11.77 7.24 11.73
N HIS A 48 -12.03 8.52 12.04
CA HIS A 48 -13.29 8.96 12.63
C HIS A 48 -14.25 9.35 11.50
N VAL A 49 -15.26 8.49 11.25
CA VAL A 49 -16.22 8.68 10.16
C VAL A 49 -17.47 9.36 10.70
N THR A 50 -17.83 10.49 10.11
CA THR A 50 -19.06 11.23 10.40
C THR A 50 -20.02 11.15 9.21
N PHE A 51 -21.32 11.24 9.51
CA PHE A 51 -22.38 11.32 8.54
C PHE A 51 -23.44 12.28 9.07
N ASP A 52 -23.02 13.52 9.33
CA ASP A 52 -23.83 14.55 9.97
C ASP A 52 -24.33 15.55 8.93
N GLY A 53 -25.65 15.79 8.90
CA GLY A 53 -26.26 16.74 7.99
C GLY A 53 -27.75 16.85 8.23
N SER A 54 -28.41 17.70 7.46
CA SER A 54 -29.88 17.81 7.44
C SER A 54 -30.50 16.53 6.84
N VAL A 55 -31.75 16.27 7.18
CA VAL A 55 -32.51 15.15 6.59
C VAL A 55 -32.55 15.24 5.06
N ASP A 56 -32.60 16.45 4.52
CA ASP A 56 -32.64 16.65 3.06
C ASP A 56 -31.29 16.35 2.41
N GLU A 57 -30.15 16.69 3.03
CA GLU A 57 -28.82 16.30 2.55
C GLU A 57 -28.67 14.77 2.57
N MET A 58 -29.07 14.12 3.65
CA MET A 58 -29.01 12.65 3.78
C MET A 58 -29.93 11.98 2.74
N ARG A 59 -31.13 12.53 2.52
CA ARG A 59 -32.08 12.04 1.49
C ARG A 59 -31.48 12.16 0.09
N ALA A 60 -30.86 13.30 -0.23
CA ALA A 60 -30.21 13.52 -1.51
C ALA A 60 -29.04 12.56 -1.71
N TRP A 61 -28.26 12.29 -0.67
CA TRP A 61 -27.16 11.33 -0.69
C TRP A 61 -27.64 9.90 -0.95
N LEU A 62 -28.72 9.47 -0.31
CA LEU A 62 -29.33 8.16 -0.53
C LEU A 62 -29.88 8.02 -1.94
N LEU A 63 -30.61 9.04 -2.44
CA LEU A 63 -31.15 9.09 -3.81
C LEU A 63 -30.04 8.93 -4.86
N ALA A 64 -28.95 9.65 -4.73
CA ALA A 64 -27.83 9.59 -5.67
C ALA A 64 -27.20 8.18 -5.79
N ARG A 65 -27.46 7.30 -4.81
CA ARG A 65 -26.90 5.92 -4.74
C ARG A 65 -27.93 4.83 -4.98
N GLU A 66 -29.19 5.17 -5.14
CA GLU A 66 -30.27 4.19 -5.41
C GLU A 66 -30.08 3.40 -6.71
N GLY A 67 -29.38 3.97 -7.70
CA GLY A 67 -29.05 3.27 -8.95
C GLY A 67 -28.19 2.03 -8.76
N ALA A 68 -27.37 1.99 -7.70
CA ALA A 68 -26.55 0.83 -7.35
C ALA A 68 -27.30 -0.27 -6.58
N VAL A 69 -28.53 -0.01 -6.14
CA VAL A 69 -29.35 -0.99 -5.42
C VAL A 69 -30.14 -1.83 -6.44
N VAL A 70 -29.72 -3.08 -6.59
CA VAL A 70 -30.30 -4.04 -7.53
C VAL A 70 -31.40 -4.86 -6.84
N GLY A 71 -32.41 -5.29 -7.60
CA GLY A 71 -33.46 -6.22 -7.13
C GLY A 71 -34.62 -5.59 -6.38
N LEU A 72 -34.68 -4.25 -6.30
CA LEU A 72 -35.84 -3.53 -5.70
C LEU A 72 -36.55 -2.68 -6.73
N THR A 73 -37.91 -2.60 -6.61
CA THR A 73 -38.69 -1.65 -7.39
C THR A 73 -38.47 -0.21 -6.93
N PRO A 74 -38.82 0.82 -7.74
CA PRO A 74 -38.72 2.22 -7.33
C PRO A 74 -39.45 2.51 -5.99
N GLU A 75 -40.63 1.92 -5.79
CA GLU A 75 -41.43 2.07 -4.56
C GLU A 75 -40.70 1.45 -3.35
N GLN A 76 -40.14 0.26 -3.52
CA GLN A 76 -39.36 -0.40 -2.47
C GLN A 76 -38.09 0.39 -2.13
N LYS A 77 -37.44 1.00 -3.11
CA LYS A 77 -36.28 1.88 -2.87
C LYS A 77 -36.69 3.12 -2.08
N ALA A 78 -37.81 3.75 -2.45
CA ALA A 78 -38.32 4.91 -1.74
C ALA A 78 -38.70 4.56 -0.28
N GLN A 79 -39.40 3.45 -0.07
CA GLN A 79 -39.72 2.97 1.27
C GLN A 79 -38.47 2.73 2.10
N ARG A 80 -37.49 1.99 1.56
CA ARG A 80 -36.22 1.73 2.24
C ARG A 80 -35.48 3.01 2.62
N ARG A 81 -35.46 4.02 1.76
CA ARG A 81 -34.86 5.33 2.04
C ARG A 81 -35.51 6.01 3.24
N GLU A 82 -36.84 6.09 3.27
CA GLU A 82 -37.53 6.72 4.38
C GLU A 82 -37.37 5.93 5.70
N GLU A 83 -37.32 4.59 5.64
CA GLU A 83 -36.98 3.75 6.80
C GLU A 83 -35.57 4.02 7.33
N MET A 84 -34.57 4.25 6.42
CA MET A 84 -33.22 4.60 6.82
C MET A 84 -33.15 6.00 7.45
N LEU A 85 -33.83 6.97 6.89
CA LEU A 85 -33.90 8.34 7.43
C LEU A 85 -34.66 8.39 8.79
N ALA A 86 -35.62 7.54 8.99
CA ALA A 86 -36.36 7.41 10.27
C ALA A 86 -35.51 6.73 11.37
N ASN A 87 -34.42 6.07 11.01
CA ASN A 87 -33.52 5.39 11.96
C ASN A 87 -32.05 5.82 11.79
N PRO A 88 -31.63 6.94 12.41
CA PRO A 88 -30.28 7.47 12.28
C PRO A 88 -29.18 6.47 12.68
N GLN A 89 -29.42 5.63 13.67
CA GLN A 89 -28.44 4.62 14.13
C GLN A 89 -28.20 3.58 13.04
N ARG A 90 -29.28 3.10 12.39
CA ARG A 90 -29.19 2.15 11.26
C ARG A 90 -28.49 2.79 10.05
N LEU A 91 -28.80 4.05 9.77
CA LEU A 91 -28.15 4.80 8.69
C LEU A 91 -26.64 4.94 8.94
N THR A 92 -26.26 5.38 10.14
CA THR A 92 -24.84 5.47 10.53
C THR A 92 -24.12 4.13 10.45
N ALA A 93 -24.72 3.06 10.96
CA ALA A 93 -24.16 1.71 10.86
C ALA A 93 -23.96 1.27 9.39
N THR A 94 -24.91 1.59 8.51
CA THR A 94 -24.81 1.29 7.07
C THR A 94 -23.67 2.09 6.41
N VAL A 95 -23.52 3.35 6.77
CA VAL A 95 -22.43 4.23 6.29
C VAL A 95 -21.08 3.67 6.72
N LEU A 96 -20.92 3.32 7.99
CA LEU A 96 -19.67 2.75 8.53
C LEU A 96 -19.33 1.42 7.84
N ALA A 97 -20.30 0.54 7.63
CA ALA A 97 -20.10 -0.71 6.91
C ALA A 97 -19.67 -0.46 5.44
N THR A 98 -20.27 0.55 4.80
CA THR A 98 -19.92 0.94 3.43
C THR A 98 -18.52 1.51 3.36
N PHE A 99 -18.14 2.39 4.29
CA PHE A 99 -16.77 2.92 4.40
C PHE A 99 -15.75 1.78 4.55
N ARG A 100 -15.99 0.87 5.50
CA ARG A 100 -15.11 -0.29 5.73
C ARG A 100 -14.98 -1.15 4.47
N LYS A 101 -16.08 -1.43 3.79
CA LYS A 101 -16.08 -2.20 2.55
C LYS A 101 -15.20 -1.56 1.46
N HIS A 102 -15.27 -0.24 1.27
CA HIS A 102 -14.44 0.46 0.30
C HIS A 102 -12.96 0.48 0.71
N LEU A 103 -12.70 0.67 2.00
CA LEU A 103 -11.35 0.62 2.55
C LEU A 103 -10.71 -0.75 2.33
N ASP A 104 -11.40 -1.83 2.71
CA ASP A 104 -10.90 -3.20 2.62
C ASP A 104 -10.76 -3.69 1.16
N ALA A 105 -11.54 -3.10 0.24
CA ALA A 105 -11.45 -3.39 -1.19
C ALA A 105 -10.26 -2.70 -1.88
N ALA A 106 -9.68 -1.68 -1.26
CA ALA A 106 -8.55 -0.99 -1.85
C ALA A 106 -7.27 -1.82 -1.77
N GLY A 107 -6.52 -1.84 -2.86
CA GLY A 107 -5.19 -2.45 -2.92
C GLY A 107 -4.10 -1.44 -2.61
N VAL A 108 -3.14 -1.77 -1.74
CA VAL A 108 -2.08 -0.85 -1.31
C VAL A 108 -0.71 -1.46 -1.51
N ALA A 109 0.21 -0.69 -2.11
CA ALA A 109 1.64 -0.98 -2.13
C ALA A 109 2.40 0.09 -1.35
N CYS A 110 3.18 -0.34 -0.36
CA CYS A 110 3.96 0.52 0.53
C CYS A 110 5.43 0.54 0.12
N PHE A 111 6.03 1.74 0.17
CA PHE A 111 7.44 2.00 -0.11
C PHE A 111 8.02 2.86 1.00
N THR A 112 9.35 2.86 1.11
CA THR A 112 10.11 3.75 2.01
C THR A 112 11.14 4.56 1.22
N LEU A 113 11.62 5.64 1.81
CA LEU A 113 12.71 6.44 1.27
C LEU A 113 14.10 6.01 1.76
N ASP A 114 14.18 5.09 2.73
CA ASP A 114 15.46 4.72 3.36
C ASP A 114 15.77 3.22 3.25
N PRO A 115 16.80 2.83 2.47
CA PRO A 115 17.21 1.42 2.35
C PRO A 115 18.13 0.96 3.50
N ARG A 116 18.42 1.80 4.50
CA ARG A 116 19.42 1.53 5.53
C ARG A 116 18.85 1.51 6.96
N HIS A 117 17.54 1.76 7.11
CA HIS A 117 16.93 1.85 8.44
C HIS A 117 16.87 0.48 9.13
N LEU A 118 17.43 0.39 10.33
CA LEU A 118 17.57 -0.88 11.06
C LEU A 118 16.24 -1.57 11.34
N LEU A 119 15.22 -0.82 11.78
CA LEU A 119 13.89 -1.37 12.06
C LEU A 119 13.19 -1.87 10.79
N MET A 120 13.37 -1.20 9.64
CA MET A 120 12.82 -1.67 8.37
C MET A 120 13.40 -3.04 7.98
N TRP A 121 14.72 -3.22 8.11
CA TRP A 121 15.37 -4.52 7.90
C TRP A 121 14.89 -5.57 8.90
N SER A 122 14.67 -5.18 10.16
CA SER A 122 14.22 -6.09 11.20
C SER A 122 12.78 -6.56 10.97
N HIS A 123 11.86 -5.63 10.70
CA HIS A 123 10.43 -5.93 10.61
C HIS A 123 10.02 -6.50 9.25
N TYR A 124 10.57 -5.98 8.14
CA TYR A 124 10.06 -6.24 6.80
C TYR A 124 10.98 -7.09 5.92
N ALA A 125 12.20 -7.43 6.38
CA ALA A 125 13.16 -8.21 5.62
C ALA A 125 13.70 -9.42 6.41
N ALA A 126 12.82 -10.21 7.01
CA ALA A 126 13.15 -11.43 7.74
C ALA A 126 14.33 -11.25 8.72
N SER A 127 14.27 -10.23 9.60
CA SER A 127 15.33 -9.93 10.57
C SER A 127 16.72 -9.79 9.92
N HIS A 128 16.81 -8.95 8.89
CA HIS A 128 18.00 -8.68 8.07
C HIS A 128 18.47 -9.83 7.15
N ALA A 129 17.69 -10.91 7.00
CA ALA A 129 18.02 -12.03 6.11
C ALA A 129 17.34 -11.94 4.73
N GLY A 130 16.40 -11.00 4.56
CA GLY A 130 15.65 -10.79 3.32
C GLY A 130 16.34 -9.86 2.32
N ILE A 131 15.54 -9.13 1.57
CA ILE A 131 15.97 -8.24 0.49
C ILE A 131 15.28 -6.88 0.58
N ALA A 132 15.81 -5.88 -0.14
CA ALA A 132 15.09 -4.65 -0.45
C ALA A 132 15.20 -4.37 -1.95
N PHE A 133 14.09 -4.05 -2.58
CA PHE A 133 14.00 -3.58 -3.97
C PHE A 133 14.20 -2.08 -4.03
N GLN A 134 14.93 -1.59 -5.03
CA GLN A 134 15.03 -0.18 -5.34
C GLN A 134 14.29 0.12 -6.64
N PHE A 135 13.41 1.10 -6.59
CA PHE A 135 12.66 1.57 -7.74
C PHE A 135 13.07 3.02 -8.06
N GLU A 136 13.18 3.33 -9.35
CA GLU A 136 13.37 4.68 -9.85
C GLU A 136 12.04 5.18 -10.47
N PRO A 137 11.28 6.06 -9.78
CA PRO A 137 9.96 6.51 -10.23
C PRO A 137 9.96 7.11 -11.65
N THR A 138 11.02 7.84 -12.02
CA THR A 138 11.14 8.46 -13.35
C THR A 138 11.24 7.47 -14.50
N ARG A 139 11.49 6.19 -14.21
CA ARG A 139 11.47 5.08 -15.19
C ARG A 139 10.18 4.29 -15.18
N CYS A 140 9.19 4.73 -14.40
CA CYS A 140 7.93 4.03 -14.16
C CYS A 140 6.80 5.05 -13.98
N LEU A 141 6.62 5.90 -15.01
CA LEU A 141 5.75 7.08 -14.98
C LEU A 141 4.26 6.74 -14.86
N ASP A 142 3.89 5.53 -15.24
CA ASP A 142 2.53 5.01 -15.25
C ASP A 142 2.11 4.33 -13.94
N THR A 143 3.05 4.08 -13.02
CA THR A 143 2.77 3.32 -11.78
C THR A 143 3.48 3.91 -10.56
N ILE A 144 4.82 3.75 -10.46
CA ILE A 144 5.59 4.05 -9.24
C ILE A 144 5.60 5.56 -8.93
N THR A 145 5.47 6.42 -9.92
CA THR A 145 5.36 7.87 -9.73
C THR A 145 4.11 8.31 -8.98
N TYR A 146 3.08 7.48 -8.91
CA TYR A 146 1.85 7.79 -8.17
C TYR A 146 1.96 7.50 -6.67
N ALA A 147 3.11 7.06 -6.18
CA ALA A 147 3.33 6.87 -4.74
C ALA A 147 3.24 8.21 -3.99
N VAL A 148 2.30 8.30 -3.05
CA VAL A 148 2.02 9.49 -2.26
C VAL A 148 2.58 9.32 -0.85
N PRO A 149 3.32 10.31 -0.32
CA PRO A 149 3.83 10.26 1.05
C PRO A 149 2.71 10.13 2.10
N VAL A 150 2.93 9.28 3.09
CA VAL A 150 2.09 9.14 4.26
C VAL A 150 2.27 10.35 5.18
N GLN A 151 1.18 10.84 5.74
CA GLN A 151 1.14 11.90 6.74
C GLN A 151 1.09 11.27 8.13
N TYR A 152 2.01 11.68 9.01
CA TYR A 152 2.07 11.18 10.37
C TYR A 152 1.33 12.12 11.33
N SER A 153 0.40 11.56 12.12
CA SER A 153 -0.42 12.30 13.09
C SER A 153 -0.87 11.38 14.21
N GLU A 154 -0.95 11.89 15.43
CA GLU A 154 -1.52 11.16 16.57
C GLU A 154 -3.03 11.00 16.45
N GLU A 155 -3.67 11.88 15.70
CA GLU A 155 -5.11 11.88 15.52
C GLU A 155 -5.52 11.17 14.22
N TYR A 156 -6.61 10.46 14.27
CA TYR A 156 -7.25 9.90 13.08
C TYR A 156 -7.76 11.01 12.16
N PRO A 157 -7.81 10.78 10.84
CA PRO A 157 -8.52 11.68 9.94
C PRO A 157 -10.02 11.67 10.25
N ILE A 158 -10.63 12.85 10.20
CA ILE A 158 -12.09 12.98 10.22
C ILE A 158 -12.57 12.83 8.79
N VAL A 159 -13.50 11.90 8.56
CA VAL A 159 -14.07 11.59 7.25
C VAL A 159 -15.53 12.02 7.24
N ASP A 160 -15.81 13.13 6.56
CA ASP A 160 -17.19 13.51 6.26
C ASP A 160 -17.72 12.66 5.09
N TRP A 161 -18.36 11.54 5.42
CA TRP A 161 -18.84 10.60 4.41
C TRP A 161 -20.02 11.13 3.60
N LEU A 162 -20.71 12.12 4.12
CA LEU A 162 -21.83 12.76 3.43
C LEU A 162 -21.34 13.65 2.28
N ARG A 163 -20.27 14.46 2.52
CA ARG A 163 -19.84 15.48 1.59
C ARG A 163 -18.60 15.12 0.80
N ASP A 164 -17.62 14.41 1.41
CA ASP A 164 -16.35 14.05 0.78
C ASP A 164 -15.89 12.61 1.10
N PRO A 165 -16.63 11.59 0.64
CA PRO A 165 -16.27 10.19 0.90
C PRO A 165 -14.92 9.79 0.29
N PHE A 166 -14.59 10.30 -0.91
CA PHE A 166 -13.34 9.94 -1.60
C PHE A 166 -12.12 10.61 -0.99
N GLY A 167 -12.20 11.90 -0.65
CA GLY A 167 -11.15 12.59 0.08
C GLY A 167 -10.92 11.99 1.46
N GLY A 168 -11.99 11.59 2.13
CA GLY A 168 -11.93 10.89 3.40
C GLY A 168 -11.26 9.51 3.31
N LEU A 169 -11.58 8.69 2.31
CA LEU A 169 -10.89 7.41 2.06
C LEU A 169 -9.40 7.64 1.78
N ARG A 170 -9.08 8.62 0.93
CA ARG A 170 -7.70 8.97 0.64
C ARG A 170 -6.94 9.43 1.88
N ALA A 171 -7.54 10.30 2.70
CA ALA A 171 -6.95 10.77 3.94
C ALA A 171 -6.67 9.60 4.90
N THR A 172 -7.59 8.64 5.01
CA THR A 172 -7.45 7.43 5.81
C THR A 172 -6.29 6.56 5.32
N MET A 173 -6.18 6.35 4.00
CA MET A 173 -5.10 5.57 3.39
C MET A 173 -3.72 6.20 3.57
N LEU A 174 -3.65 7.51 3.76
CA LEU A 174 -2.40 8.26 3.85
C LEU A 174 -2.10 8.77 5.26
N ARG A 175 -2.83 8.34 6.29
CA ARG A 175 -2.59 8.72 7.69
C ARG A 175 -2.02 7.55 8.48
N LYS A 176 -0.99 7.82 9.31
CA LYS A 176 -0.35 6.82 10.16
C LYS A 176 0.14 7.45 11.47
N ASN A 177 0.22 6.66 12.54
CA ASN A 177 0.72 7.14 13.83
C ASN A 177 2.21 7.54 13.73
N PRO A 178 2.66 8.65 14.38
CA PRO A 178 4.04 9.13 14.37
C PRO A 178 5.09 8.12 14.86
N VAL A 179 4.72 7.13 15.65
CA VAL A 179 5.64 6.06 16.07
C VAL A 179 6.24 5.31 14.88
N TRP A 180 5.53 5.28 13.74
CA TRP A 180 5.97 4.69 12.48
C TRP A 180 6.69 5.67 11.53
N SER A 181 6.94 6.90 11.95
CA SER A 181 7.55 7.95 11.09
C SER A 181 8.93 7.59 10.54
N TYR A 182 9.63 6.68 11.21
CA TYR A 182 10.91 6.15 10.74
C TYR A 182 10.79 5.38 9.41
N GLU A 183 9.60 4.91 9.05
CA GLU A 183 9.37 4.20 7.79
C GLU A 183 9.46 5.15 6.59
N ARG A 184 9.24 6.47 6.78
CA ARG A 184 9.24 7.47 5.70
C ARG A 184 8.43 6.97 4.50
N GLU A 185 7.22 6.52 4.81
CA GLU A 185 6.41 5.72 3.91
C GLU A 185 5.80 6.55 2.78
N SER A 186 5.69 5.92 1.60
CA SER A 186 4.87 6.39 0.49
C SER A 186 4.01 5.23 -0.01
N ARG A 187 2.77 5.51 -0.39
CA ARG A 187 1.79 4.49 -0.81
C ARG A 187 1.28 4.73 -2.23
N ILE A 188 1.14 3.66 -2.98
CA ILE A 188 0.23 3.57 -4.13
C ILE A 188 -1.01 2.86 -3.63
N PHE A 189 -2.19 3.33 -4.03
CA PHE A 189 -3.43 2.63 -3.75
C PHE A 189 -4.37 2.65 -4.95
N GLU A 190 -5.01 1.50 -5.19
CA GLU A 190 -5.95 1.27 -6.28
C GLU A 190 -7.33 0.94 -5.70
N PRO A 191 -8.38 1.69 -6.06
CA PRO A 191 -9.76 1.33 -5.70
C PRO A 191 -10.08 -0.09 -6.20
N ASN A 192 -10.67 -0.93 -5.34
CA ASN A 192 -11.00 -2.33 -5.65
C ASN A 192 -9.82 -3.21 -6.09
N GLY A 193 -8.57 -2.78 -5.80
CA GLY A 193 -7.35 -3.50 -6.13
C GLY A 193 -6.83 -4.43 -5.02
N ALA A 194 -7.57 -4.64 -3.95
CA ALA A 194 -7.15 -5.51 -2.84
C ALA A 194 -6.80 -6.91 -3.32
N ARG A 195 -5.65 -7.42 -2.87
CA ARG A 195 -5.17 -8.78 -3.17
C ARG A 195 -5.04 -9.06 -4.67
N SER A 196 -4.60 -8.05 -5.42
CA SER A 196 -4.33 -8.12 -6.85
C SER A 196 -2.90 -7.70 -7.17
N TYR A 197 -2.56 -7.74 -8.44
CA TYR A 197 -1.26 -7.32 -8.95
C TYR A 197 -1.37 -6.01 -9.72
N LEU A 198 -0.39 -5.14 -9.51
CA LEU A 198 -0.21 -3.89 -10.23
C LEU A 198 1.06 -3.99 -11.09
N PRO A 199 0.96 -4.01 -12.42
CA PRO A 199 2.12 -4.06 -13.29
C PRO A 199 2.89 -2.74 -13.25
N PHE A 200 4.21 -2.83 -13.44
CA PHE A 200 5.09 -1.66 -13.58
C PHE A 200 6.11 -1.86 -14.71
N ALA A 201 6.61 -0.77 -15.27
CA ALA A 201 7.64 -0.85 -16.31
C ALA A 201 8.91 -1.56 -15.79
N PRO A 202 9.41 -2.62 -16.47
CA PRO A 202 10.57 -3.39 -15.98
C PRO A 202 11.80 -2.54 -15.68
N ALA A 203 12.00 -1.43 -16.39
CA ALA A 203 13.08 -0.47 -16.17
C ALA A 203 12.98 0.26 -14.81
N GLY A 204 11.80 0.26 -14.19
CA GLY A 204 11.57 0.88 -12.88
C GLY A 204 12.31 0.19 -11.74
N LEU A 205 12.52 -1.13 -11.80
CA LEU A 205 13.36 -1.88 -10.84
C LEU A 205 14.83 -1.74 -11.23
N THR A 206 15.61 -1.00 -10.45
CA THR A 206 17.01 -0.68 -10.77
C THR A 206 18.02 -1.47 -9.97
N ASP A 207 17.73 -1.72 -8.70
CA ASP A 207 18.69 -2.39 -7.81
C ASP A 207 17.96 -3.31 -6.82
N ILE A 208 18.69 -4.33 -6.33
CA ILE A 208 18.26 -5.19 -5.23
C ILE A 208 19.35 -5.21 -4.17
N ILE A 209 18.96 -5.09 -2.91
CA ILE A 209 19.86 -5.10 -1.78
C ILE A 209 19.61 -6.39 -0.98
N LEU A 210 20.62 -7.24 -0.86
CA LEU A 210 20.60 -8.40 0.04
C LEU A 210 20.82 -7.93 1.47
N GLY A 211 20.08 -8.48 2.42
CA GLY A 211 20.28 -8.24 3.83
C GLY A 211 21.65 -8.74 4.33
N CYS A 212 22.15 -8.16 5.42
CA CYS A 212 23.46 -8.53 5.96
C CYS A 212 23.51 -9.98 6.50
N ARG A 213 22.34 -10.58 6.79
CA ARG A 213 22.19 -11.97 7.23
C ARG A 213 21.63 -12.89 6.12
N ALA A 214 21.55 -12.41 4.87
CA ALA A 214 21.08 -13.23 3.76
C ALA A 214 21.99 -14.47 3.59
N SER A 215 21.36 -15.65 3.50
CA SER A 215 22.04 -16.93 3.37
C SER A 215 22.54 -17.17 1.94
N ALA A 216 23.43 -18.15 1.77
CA ALA A 216 23.85 -18.61 0.44
C ALA A 216 22.65 -19.10 -0.40
N ALA A 217 21.66 -19.74 0.23
CA ALA A 217 20.43 -20.16 -0.42
C ALA A 217 19.60 -18.97 -0.93
N THR A 218 19.50 -17.88 -0.12
CA THR A 218 18.83 -16.63 -0.54
C THR A 218 19.56 -16.02 -1.74
N GLU A 219 20.88 -15.99 -1.74
CA GLU A 219 21.67 -15.48 -2.87
C GLU A 219 21.49 -16.33 -4.13
N GLN A 220 21.47 -17.64 -4.00
CA GLN A 220 21.27 -18.55 -5.12
C GLN A 220 19.88 -18.36 -5.72
N ALA A 221 18.83 -18.28 -4.89
CA ALA A 221 17.47 -18.00 -5.34
C ALA A 221 17.40 -16.65 -6.09
N LEU A 222 18.04 -15.61 -5.56
CA LEU A 222 18.10 -14.30 -6.25
C LEU A 222 18.78 -14.41 -7.62
N ARG A 223 19.93 -15.11 -7.72
CA ARG A 223 20.63 -15.31 -9.00
C ARG A 223 19.76 -16.03 -10.03
N GLN A 224 18.98 -17.03 -9.62
CA GLN A 224 18.04 -17.74 -10.50
C GLN A 224 16.96 -16.78 -11.03
N LEU A 225 16.34 -16.00 -10.16
CA LEU A 225 15.32 -15.01 -10.56
C LEU A 225 15.89 -13.93 -11.50
N LEU A 226 17.12 -13.50 -11.29
CA LEU A 226 17.79 -12.56 -12.20
C LEU A 226 18.12 -13.18 -13.56
N ALA A 227 18.44 -14.47 -13.62
CA ALA A 227 18.60 -15.20 -14.88
C ALA A 227 17.27 -15.32 -15.63
N GLU A 228 16.17 -15.65 -14.94
CA GLU A 228 14.81 -15.65 -15.52
C GLU A 228 14.46 -14.26 -16.10
N ARG A 229 14.74 -13.17 -15.34
CA ARG A 229 14.53 -11.79 -15.80
C ARG A 229 15.32 -11.47 -17.06
N SER A 230 16.60 -11.88 -17.11
CA SER A 230 17.47 -11.66 -18.26
C SER A 230 16.97 -12.41 -19.50
N ALA A 231 16.42 -13.64 -19.34
CA ALA A 231 15.83 -14.41 -20.43
C ALA A 231 14.62 -13.70 -21.08
N LEU A 232 13.94 -12.82 -20.35
CA LEU A 232 12.87 -11.97 -20.86
C LEU A 232 13.38 -10.65 -21.50
N SER A 233 14.69 -10.47 -21.62
CA SER A 233 15.32 -9.25 -22.12
C SER A 233 14.97 -7.98 -21.30
N HIS A 234 14.61 -8.14 -20.04
CA HIS A 234 14.37 -7.03 -19.13
C HIS A 234 15.69 -6.34 -18.77
N PRO A 235 15.70 -5.02 -18.47
CA PRO A 235 16.90 -4.29 -18.07
C PRO A 235 17.59 -4.95 -16.88
N ALA A 236 18.91 -4.97 -16.91
CA ALA A 236 19.73 -5.53 -15.84
C ALA A 236 19.51 -4.76 -14.51
N VAL A 237 19.55 -5.51 -13.41
CA VAL A 237 19.39 -5.00 -12.05
C VAL A 237 20.71 -5.18 -11.32
N LYS A 238 21.20 -4.13 -10.62
CA LYS A 238 22.41 -4.23 -9.81
C LYS A 238 22.09 -4.88 -8.47
N VAL A 239 23.04 -5.64 -7.94
CA VAL A 239 22.90 -6.27 -6.64
C VAL A 239 23.89 -5.67 -5.67
N TYR A 240 23.37 -5.25 -4.51
CA TYR A 240 24.16 -4.78 -3.38
C TYR A 240 23.96 -5.72 -2.19
N ARG A 241 24.90 -5.67 -1.25
CA ARG A 241 24.77 -6.31 0.06
C ARG A 241 24.78 -5.27 1.16
N ALA A 242 23.80 -5.34 2.02
CA ALA A 242 23.80 -4.65 3.30
C ALA A 242 24.89 -5.27 4.21
N ARG A 243 25.63 -4.43 4.91
CA ARG A 243 26.63 -4.85 5.89
C ARG A 243 26.45 -4.09 7.18
N MET A 244 26.71 -4.74 8.30
CA MET A 244 26.82 -4.07 9.59
C MET A 244 28.06 -3.16 9.60
N HIS A 245 27.87 -1.90 9.99
CA HIS A 245 29.00 -1.02 10.21
C HIS A 245 29.81 -1.49 11.42
N PRO A 246 31.16 -1.57 11.36
CA PRO A 246 31.97 -2.18 12.42
C PRO A 246 31.93 -1.43 13.77
N TRP A 247 31.61 -0.13 13.76
CA TRP A 247 31.68 0.72 14.95
C TRP A 247 30.41 1.49 15.27
N ALA A 248 29.32 1.29 14.53
CA ALA A 248 28.08 2.03 14.73
C ALA A 248 26.85 1.19 14.40
N TYR A 249 25.73 1.46 15.06
CA TYR A 249 24.42 0.89 14.73
C TYR A 249 23.91 1.43 13.39
N LYS A 250 24.51 0.95 12.31
CA LYS A 250 24.30 1.47 10.96
C LYS A 250 24.48 0.39 9.91
N VAL A 251 23.64 0.43 8.89
CA VAL A 251 23.79 -0.38 7.66
C VAL A 251 24.61 0.39 6.63
N THR A 252 25.61 -0.26 6.05
CA THR A 252 26.32 0.20 4.85
C THR A 252 25.97 -0.71 3.68
N LEU A 253 26.10 -0.20 2.45
CA LEU A 253 25.87 -0.97 1.22
C LEU A 253 27.18 -1.13 0.48
N SER A 254 27.47 -2.35 0.00
CA SER A 254 28.58 -2.67 -0.87
C SER A 254 28.09 -3.39 -2.12
N THR A 255 28.73 -3.21 -3.26
CA THR A 255 28.52 -4.06 -4.44
C THR A 255 28.86 -5.51 -4.12
N THR A 256 28.10 -6.45 -4.65
CA THR A 256 28.37 -7.90 -4.55
C THR A 256 29.31 -8.35 -5.65
#